data_9c91b79cfe4b6d3fb6aadd73d58176de
#
_entry.id   9c91b79cfe4b6d3fb6aadd73d58176de
#
_cell.length_a   1.000
_cell.length_b   1.000
_cell.length_c   1.000
_cell.angle_alpha   90.00
_cell.angle_beta   90.00
_cell.angle_gamma   90.00
#
_symmetry.space_group_name_H-M   'P 1'
#
loop_
_entity.id
_entity.type
_entity.pdbx_description
1 polymer ?
#
loop_
_entity_poly.entity_id
_entity_poly.type
_entity_poly.pdbx_seq_one_letter_code
_entity_poly.pdbx_strand_id
1 'polypeptide(L)'
;MEQINSNKKHSNRRKYFSLLAVVLFIAFSGAYAYWSMELEDMISTDDAYVTGNADPISAQVSGSVTVVNHKDTNYVRQGDILVSLDKTDATIALNKAKNNLANIVRQTNKLYLQDKQYSAEVASARIQYQQSLEDYNRRVPLAKQGVISKETLEHTKDTLISSKAALNAAIQAYKANKALVMNTPLNRQPQVVEAADATKEAWLALKRTDIKSPVTGYIAQRSVQVGDTVSPGQSLMAVVPARQMWVNANFKETQLTDVRIGQSVNIISDLYGENVVFHGRVTGINMGTGNAFSLLPAQNATGNWIKIVQRVPVEVSLDPKELMEHPLRIGLSMTATIDTKNEDIAEMPELASTVTSMPAYTSKALVIDTSPIEKEISNIISHNGQL
;
A
#
# COMPACT_ATOMS: atom_id res chain seq x y z
N MET A 1 -74.51 25.14 -81.50
CA MET A 1 -73.36 25.99 -81.36
C MET A 1 -73.17 26.26 -79.86
N GLU A 2 -72.35 25.55 -79.24
CA GLU A 2 -71.86 25.92 -77.89
C GLU A 2 -70.58 25.16 -77.58
N GLN A 3 -69.49 25.86 -77.71
CA GLN A 3 -68.15 25.32 -77.31
C GLN A 3 -67.98 25.53 -75.80
N ILE A 4 -68.00 24.45 -75.07
CA ILE A 4 -67.75 24.46 -73.61
C ILE A 4 -66.28 24.55 -73.35
N ASN A 5 -65.87 25.63 -72.70
CA ASN A 5 -64.54 25.99 -72.26
C ASN A 5 -64.11 25.13 -71.05
N SER A 6 -63.29 24.07 -71.24
CA SER A 6 -62.89 23.08 -70.22
C SER A 6 -61.43 23.15 -69.83
N ASN A 7 -60.81 24.34 -69.75
CA ASN A 7 -59.35 24.39 -69.58
C ASN A 7 -58.82 25.22 -68.41
N LYS A 8 -59.59 25.42 -67.32
CA LYS A 8 -59.13 26.22 -66.17
C LYS A 8 -58.92 25.48 -64.83
N LYS A 9 -59.25 24.20 -64.70
CA LYS A 9 -59.19 23.46 -63.46
C LYS A 9 -57.90 22.64 -63.27
N HIS A 10 -57.11 22.39 -64.29
CA HIS A 10 -55.83 21.59 -64.19
C HIS A 10 -54.60 22.39 -63.76
N SER A 11 -54.55 23.71 -63.93
CA SER A 11 -53.44 24.59 -63.63
C SER A 11 -53.22 24.74 -62.09
N ASN A 12 -54.27 24.81 -61.30
CA ASN A 12 -54.19 25.04 -59.87
C ASN A 12 -53.79 23.75 -59.13
N ARG A 13 -54.21 22.59 -59.58
CA ARG A 13 -53.77 21.31 -58.99
C ARG A 13 -52.23 21.11 -59.11
N ARG A 14 -51.63 21.40 -60.25
CA ARG A 14 -50.17 21.33 -60.44
C ARG A 14 -49.41 22.30 -59.53
N LYS A 15 -49.93 23.49 -59.30
CA LYS A 15 -49.38 24.49 -58.43
C LYS A 15 -49.40 24.03 -56.93
N TYR A 16 -50.52 23.43 -56.50
CA TYR A 16 -50.62 22.88 -55.13
C TYR A 16 -49.78 21.65 -54.97
N PHE A 17 -49.65 20.78 -55.99
CA PHE A 17 -48.71 19.65 -55.93
C PHE A 17 -47.23 20.10 -55.91
N SER A 18 -46.87 21.13 -56.68
CA SER A 18 -45.48 21.67 -56.61
C SER A 18 -45.23 22.39 -55.30
N LEU A 19 -46.19 23.07 -54.70
CA LEU A 19 -46.03 23.70 -53.39
C LEU A 19 -45.93 22.65 -52.29
N LEU A 20 -46.71 21.58 -52.34
CA LEU A 20 -46.58 20.43 -51.41
C LEU A 20 -45.27 19.74 -51.55
N ALA A 21 -44.72 19.53 -52.75
CA ALA A 21 -43.40 18.93 -52.99
C ALA A 21 -42.30 19.81 -52.46
N VAL A 22 -42.37 21.14 -52.57
CA VAL A 22 -41.43 22.07 -52.03
C VAL A 22 -41.42 22.05 -50.46
N VAL A 23 -42.65 22.03 -49.87
CA VAL A 23 -42.81 21.94 -48.42
C VAL A 23 -42.20 20.61 -47.85
N LEU A 24 -42.51 19.49 -48.55
CA LEU A 24 -41.92 18.17 -48.17
C LEU A 24 -40.39 18.14 -48.33
N PHE A 25 -39.87 18.78 -49.40
CA PHE A 25 -38.44 18.86 -49.61
C PHE A 25 -37.76 19.70 -48.54
N ILE A 26 -38.36 20.85 -48.14
CA ILE A 26 -37.85 21.67 -47.05
C ILE A 26 -37.92 20.92 -45.71
N ALA A 27 -39.03 20.22 -45.44
CA ALA A 27 -39.20 19.41 -44.24
C ALA A 27 -38.18 18.25 -44.18
N PHE A 28 -37.98 17.56 -45.31
CA PHE A 28 -36.99 16.48 -45.41
C PHE A 28 -35.56 16.99 -45.32
N SER A 29 -35.26 18.14 -45.98
CA SER A 29 -33.95 18.79 -45.89
C SER A 29 -33.66 19.29 -44.46
N GLY A 30 -34.69 19.84 -43.80
CA GLY A 30 -34.57 20.27 -42.38
C GLY A 30 -34.38 19.08 -41.43
N ALA A 31 -35.15 17.99 -41.65
CA ALA A 31 -34.98 16.76 -40.86
C ALA A 31 -33.61 16.08 -41.11
N TYR A 32 -33.14 16.10 -42.36
CA TYR A 32 -31.81 15.58 -42.70
C TYR A 32 -30.69 16.43 -42.10
N ALA A 33 -30.84 17.75 -42.17
CA ALA A 33 -29.87 18.68 -41.57
C ALA A 33 -29.83 18.52 -40.02
N TYR A 34 -31.00 18.37 -39.38
CA TYR A 34 -31.12 18.09 -37.96
C TYR A 34 -30.48 16.74 -37.60
N TRP A 35 -30.75 15.69 -38.38
CA TRP A 35 -30.19 14.37 -38.19
C TRP A 35 -28.67 14.38 -38.34
N SER A 36 -28.13 15.05 -39.37
CA SER A 36 -26.68 15.11 -39.61
C SER A 36 -25.92 16.02 -38.62
N MET A 37 -26.59 17.04 -38.05
CA MET A 37 -25.97 17.96 -37.09
C MET A 37 -26.03 17.47 -35.64
N GLU A 38 -26.97 16.63 -35.26
CA GLU A 38 -27.25 16.29 -33.87
C GLU A 38 -27.05 14.81 -33.53
N LEU A 39 -27.30 13.87 -34.47
CA LEU A 39 -27.25 12.44 -34.19
C LEU A 39 -26.01 11.74 -34.75
N GLU A 40 -25.33 12.32 -35.75
CA GLU A 40 -24.15 11.67 -36.36
C GLU A 40 -22.93 11.68 -35.47
N ASP A 41 -22.87 12.64 -34.52
CA ASP A 41 -21.74 12.85 -33.62
C ASP A 41 -21.90 12.19 -32.25
N MET A 42 -22.91 11.34 -32.04
CA MET A 42 -23.13 10.60 -30.80
C MET A 42 -22.90 9.11 -31.00
N ILE A 43 -21.90 8.58 -30.29
CA ILE A 43 -21.55 7.15 -30.31
C ILE A 43 -22.09 6.49 -29.05
N SER A 44 -23.00 5.52 -29.17
CA SER A 44 -23.61 4.85 -28.03
C SER A 44 -23.31 3.35 -28.01
N THR A 45 -23.21 2.81 -26.79
CA THR A 45 -23.15 1.36 -26.52
C THR A 45 -24.00 1.00 -25.31
N ASP A 46 -24.74 -0.10 -25.43
CA ASP A 46 -25.49 -0.77 -24.36
C ASP A 46 -24.67 -1.83 -23.60
N ASP A 47 -23.45 -2.11 -24.08
CA ASP A 47 -22.52 -3.06 -23.49
C ASP A 47 -21.53 -2.30 -22.59
N ALA A 48 -22.05 -1.69 -21.54
CA ALA A 48 -21.28 -0.96 -20.55
C ALA A 48 -21.59 -1.46 -19.13
N TYR A 49 -20.58 -1.57 -18.30
CA TYR A 49 -20.72 -2.10 -16.94
C TYR A 49 -19.98 -1.25 -15.94
N VAL A 50 -20.61 -1.07 -14.77
CA VAL A 50 -19.93 -0.46 -13.62
C VAL A 50 -18.82 -1.37 -13.15
N THR A 51 -17.62 -0.83 -13.09
CA THR A 51 -16.42 -1.49 -12.59
C THR A 51 -15.85 -0.70 -11.42
N GLY A 52 -15.08 -1.34 -10.57
CA GLY A 52 -14.45 -0.71 -9.43
C GLY A 52 -13.46 -1.63 -8.77
N ASN A 53 -12.64 -1.09 -7.89
CA ASN A 53 -11.74 -1.90 -7.09
C ASN A 53 -12.53 -2.68 -6.03
N ALA A 54 -12.21 -3.95 -5.88
CA ALA A 54 -12.62 -4.76 -4.76
C ALA A 54 -11.35 -5.10 -3.97
N ASP A 55 -11.09 -4.33 -2.91
CA ASP A 55 -9.86 -4.48 -2.12
C ASP A 55 -9.96 -5.71 -1.21
N PRO A 56 -9.17 -6.76 -1.46
CA PRO A 56 -9.20 -7.96 -0.65
C PRO A 56 -8.57 -7.70 0.71
N ILE A 57 -9.30 -8.07 1.76
CA ILE A 57 -8.82 -8.03 3.14
C ILE A 57 -8.33 -9.41 3.52
N SER A 58 -7.04 -9.53 3.81
CA SER A 58 -6.41 -10.79 4.19
C SER A 58 -5.82 -10.74 5.59
N ALA A 59 -5.74 -11.91 6.24
CA ALA A 59 -5.06 -12.05 7.51
C ALA A 59 -3.55 -11.84 7.36
N GLN A 60 -2.93 -11.10 8.28
CA GLN A 60 -1.47 -10.88 8.32
C GLN A 60 -0.77 -11.81 9.31
N VAL A 61 -1.52 -12.38 10.25
CA VAL A 61 -1.04 -13.33 11.27
C VAL A 61 -2.03 -14.49 11.36
N SER A 62 -1.55 -15.65 11.83
CA SER A 62 -2.42 -16.78 12.11
C SER A 62 -3.16 -16.61 13.44
N GLY A 63 -4.36 -17.15 13.53
CA GLY A 63 -5.15 -17.14 14.76
C GLY A 63 -6.58 -17.56 14.54
N SER A 64 -7.32 -17.81 15.63
CA SER A 64 -8.74 -18.09 15.58
C SER A 64 -9.55 -16.79 15.60
N VAL A 65 -10.59 -16.72 14.78
CA VAL A 65 -11.48 -15.56 14.71
C VAL A 65 -12.39 -15.52 15.92
N THR A 66 -12.29 -14.47 16.73
CA THR A 66 -13.12 -14.27 17.92
C THR A 66 -14.31 -13.36 17.64
N VAL A 67 -14.11 -12.35 16.79
CA VAL A 67 -15.15 -11.35 16.49
C VAL A 67 -15.12 -11.00 15.00
N VAL A 68 -16.28 -10.95 14.38
CA VAL A 68 -16.52 -10.33 13.06
C VAL A 68 -17.48 -9.17 13.27
N ASN A 69 -16.97 -7.93 13.16
CA ASN A 69 -17.74 -6.73 13.53
C ASN A 69 -18.77 -6.32 12.48
N HIS A 70 -18.58 -6.71 11.22
CA HIS A 70 -19.40 -6.25 10.11
C HIS A 70 -19.87 -7.41 9.24
N LYS A 71 -21.08 -7.26 8.69
CA LYS A 71 -21.69 -8.20 7.74
C LYS A 71 -21.52 -7.70 6.31
N ASP A 72 -21.81 -8.55 5.34
CA ASP A 72 -21.93 -8.13 3.94
C ASP A 72 -22.90 -6.95 3.82
N THR A 73 -22.63 -6.05 2.89
CA THR A 73 -23.36 -4.81 2.64
C THR A 73 -23.19 -3.69 3.68
N ASN A 74 -22.51 -3.93 4.80
CA ASN A 74 -22.23 -2.86 5.77
C ASN A 74 -21.23 -1.85 5.21
N TYR A 75 -21.50 -0.57 5.51
CA TYR A 75 -20.55 0.51 5.23
C TYR A 75 -19.48 0.55 6.33
N VAL A 76 -18.22 0.67 5.92
CA VAL A 76 -17.06 0.75 6.81
C VAL A 76 -16.17 1.92 6.43
N ARG A 77 -15.51 2.51 7.42
CA ARG A 77 -14.54 3.57 7.23
C ARG A 77 -13.13 3.00 7.23
N GLN A 78 -12.24 3.69 6.54
CA GLN A 78 -10.82 3.39 6.61
C GLN A 78 -10.33 3.38 8.07
N GLY A 79 -9.69 2.27 8.49
CA GLY A 79 -9.21 2.07 9.86
C GLY A 79 -10.17 1.35 10.81
N ASP A 80 -11.42 1.14 10.43
CA ASP A 80 -12.38 0.37 11.24
C ASP A 80 -11.90 -1.09 11.35
N ILE A 81 -12.07 -1.68 12.55
CA ILE A 81 -11.72 -3.07 12.81
C ILE A 81 -12.82 -3.96 12.21
N LEU A 82 -12.46 -4.77 11.23
CA LEU A 82 -13.37 -5.69 10.54
C LEU A 82 -13.47 -7.03 11.25
N VAL A 83 -12.31 -7.59 11.60
CA VAL A 83 -12.19 -8.92 12.23
C VAL A 83 -11.16 -8.81 13.36
N SER A 84 -11.44 -9.44 14.49
CA SER A 84 -10.48 -9.61 15.59
C SER A 84 -10.17 -11.09 15.78
N LEU A 85 -8.88 -11.40 15.85
CA LEU A 85 -8.37 -12.73 16.18
C LEU A 85 -8.15 -12.85 17.69
N ASP A 86 -8.00 -14.08 18.18
CA ASP A 86 -7.56 -14.34 19.55
C ASP A 86 -6.17 -13.72 19.79
N LYS A 87 -6.08 -12.87 20.82
CA LYS A 87 -4.88 -12.12 21.19
C LYS A 87 -3.99 -12.82 22.22
N THR A 88 -4.46 -13.94 22.77
CA THR A 88 -3.82 -14.60 23.90
C THR A 88 -2.38 -14.95 23.62
N ASP A 89 -2.12 -15.69 22.55
CA ASP A 89 -0.77 -16.12 22.18
C ASP A 89 0.15 -14.93 21.82
N ALA A 90 -0.37 -13.96 21.07
CA ALA A 90 0.37 -12.76 20.71
C ALA A 90 0.73 -11.91 21.95
N THR A 91 -0.18 -11.84 22.94
CA THR A 91 0.06 -11.13 24.21
C THR A 91 1.14 -11.83 25.04
N ILE A 92 1.08 -13.16 25.12
CA ILE A 92 2.11 -13.96 25.80
C ILE A 92 3.48 -13.79 25.13
N ALA A 93 3.52 -13.84 23.79
CA ALA A 93 4.75 -13.65 23.02
C ALA A 93 5.36 -12.26 23.26
N LEU A 94 4.54 -11.20 23.27
CA LEU A 94 4.98 -9.84 23.57
C LEU A 94 5.56 -9.72 24.99
N ASN A 95 4.88 -10.27 25.99
CA ASN A 95 5.35 -10.24 27.37
C ASN A 95 6.66 -11.02 27.53
N LYS A 96 6.81 -12.16 26.86
CA LYS A 96 8.06 -12.93 26.82
C LYS A 96 9.20 -12.13 26.19
N ALA A 97 8.95 -11.44 25.08
CA ALA A 97 9.94 -10.60 24.42
C ALA A 97 10.38 -9.42 25.30
N LYS A 98 9.45 -8.73 25.97
CA LYS A 98 9.73 -7.64 26.93
C LYS A 98 10.62 -8.13 28.11
N ASN A 99 10.28 -9.29 28.66
CA ASN A 99 11.08 -9.86 29.75
C ASN A 99 12.47 -10.27 29.29
N ASN A 100 12.60 -10.79 28.07
CA ASN A 100 13.89 -11.11 27.46
C ASN A 100 14.72 -9.85 27.27
N LEU A 101 14.15 -8.77 26.72
CA LEU A 101 14.82 -7.47 26.57
C LEU A 101 15.34 -6.98 27.91
N ALA A 102 14.52 -6.99 28.96
CA ALA A 102 14.93 -6.59 30.30
C ALA A 102 16.12 -7.43 30.84
N ASN A 103 16.10 -8.74 30.56
CA ASN A 103 17.19 -9.63 30.95
C ASN A 103 18.49 -9.32 30.18
N ILE A 104 18.41 -9.15 28.87
CA ILE A 104 19.59 -8.80 28.04
C ILE A 104 20.16 -7.46 28.44
N VAL A 105 19.32 -6.45 28.74
CA VAL A 105 19.78 -5.15 29.23
C VAL A 105 20.55 -5.29 30.53
N ARG A 106 20.05 -6.07 31.51
CA ARG A 106 20.77 -6.33 32.79
C ARG A 106 22.06 -7.08 32.57
N GLN A 107 22.09 -8.10 31.71
CA GLN A 107 23.31 -8.83 31.38
C GLN A 107 24.35 -7.93 30.72
N THR A 108 23.93 -7.10 29.78
CA THR A 108 24.80 -6.15 29.11
C THR A 108 25.32 -5.10 30.08
N ASN A 109 24.46 -4.56 30.96
CA ASN A 109 24.89 -3.59 31.99
C ASN A 109 25.96 -4.17 32.95
N LYS A 110 25.86 -5.46 33.25
CA LYS A 110 26.91 -6.15 34.05
C LYS A 110 28.29 -6.03 33.39
N LEU A 111 28.40 -6.09 32.07
CA LEU A 111 29.67 -5.93 31.35
C LEU A 111 30.27 -4.52 31.55
N TYR A 112 29.43 -3.48 31.62
CA TYR A 112 29.89 -2.11 31.91
C TYR A 112 30.35 -1.94 33.34
N LEU A 113 29.71 -2.61 34.30
CA LEU A 113 30.17 -2.63 35.68
C LEU A 113 31.51 -3.38 35.82
N GLN A 114 31.65 -4.50 35.10
CA GLN A 114 32.92 -5.22 35.02
C GLN A 114 34.05 -4.39 34.39
N ASP A 115 33.73 -3.56 33.37
CA ASP A 115 34.73 -2.65 32.78
C ASP A 115 35.28 -1.66 33.81
N LYS A 116 34.43 -1.10 34.67
CA LYS A 116 34.85 -0.23 35.79
C LYS A 116 35.72 -1.00 36.81
N GLN A 117 35.34 -2.24 37.13
CA GLN A 117 36.08 -3.08 38.05
C GLN A 117 37.50 -3.38 37.51
N TYR A 118 37.59 -3.87 36.26
CA TYR A 118 38.90 -4.16 35.65
C TYR A 118 39.76 -2.90 35.48
N SER A 119 39.17 -1.76 35.22
CA SER A 119 39.87 -0.48 35.16
C SER A 119 40.49 -0.13 36.52
N ALA A 120 39.79 -0.37 37.64
CA ALA A 120 40.31 -0.17 38.98
C ALA A 120 41.40 -1.18 39.33
N GLU A 121 41.26 -2.44 38.91
CA GLU A 121 42.31 -3.47 39.11
C GLU A 121 43.60 -3.10 38.36
N VAL A 122 43.52 -2.60 37.11
CA VAL A 122 44.69 -2.08 36.39
C VAL A 122 45.33 -0.91 37.13
N ALA A 123 44.56 0.02 37.66
CA ALA A 123 45.08 1.14 38.44
C ALA A 123 45.82 0.67 39.70
N SER A 124 45.26 -0.29 40.45
CA SER A 124 45.89 -0.89 41.63
C SER A 124 47.19 -1.61 41.28
N ALA A 125 47.16 -2.49 40.26
CA ALA A 125 48.35 -3.23 39.83
C ALA A 125 49.46 -2.28 39.29
N ARG A 126 49.09 -1.15 38.69
CA ARG A 126 50.05 -0.14 38.23
C ARG A 126 50.75 0.55 39.40
N ILE A 127 50.05 0.89 40.47
CA ILE A 127 50.63 1.48 41.69
C ILE A 127 51.61 0.50 42.31
N GLN A 128 51.23 -0.79 42.41
CA GLN A 128 52.10 -1.84 42.99
C GLN A 128 53.38 -2.04 42.17
N TYR A 129 53.27 -2.06 40.84
CA TYR A 129 54.46 -2.13 39.97
C TYR A 129 55.33 -0.89 40.14
N GLN A 130 54.77 0.28 40.22
CA GLN A 130 55.51 1.54 40.37
C GLN A 130 56.26 1.58 41.70
N GLN A 131 55.67 1.15 42.82
CA GLN A 131 56.32 1.01 44.14
C GLN A 131 57.45 0.02 44.07
N SER A 132 57.30 -1.16 43.48
CA SER A 132 58.34 -2.16 43.30
C SER A 132 59.48 -1.65 42.43
N LEU A 133 59.20 -0.86 41.39
CA LEU A 133 60.20 -0.25 40.52
C LEU A 133 61.06 0.80 41.30
N GLU A 134 60.41 1.66 42.06
CA GLU A 134 61.08 2.68 42.88
C GLU A 134 61.96 2.03 43.98
N ASP A 135 61.46 0.97 44.61
CA ASP A 135 62.24 0.23 45.62
C ASP A 135 63.44 -0.44 45.00
N TYR A 136 63.31 -1.10 43.86
CA TYR A 136 64.40 -1.69 43.11
C TYR A 136 65.43 -0.62 42.71
N ASN A 137 65.03 0.50 42.14
CA ASN A 137 65.87 1.59 41.69
C ASN A 137 66.67 2.22 42.89
N ARG A 138 66.05 2.31 44.05
CA ARG A 138 66.65 2.81 45.26
C ARG A 138 67.67 1.84 45.78
N ARG A 139 67.51 0.52 45.68
CA ARG A 139 68.38 -0.52 46.17
C ARG A 139 69.55 -0.83 45.25
N VAL A 140 69.50 -0.64 44.00
CA VAL A 140 70.58 -0.86 43.02
C VAL A 140 71.85 -0.13 43.39
N PRO A 141 71.93 1.18 43.71
CA PRO A 141 73.11 1.88 44.09
C PRO A 141 73.67 1.41 45.45
N LEU A 142 72.74 1.05 46.39
CA LEU A 142 73.16 0.55 47.72
C LEU A 142 73.85 -0.82 47.64
N ALA A 143 73.41 -1.69 46.75
CA ALA A 143 74.07 -2.98 46.51
C ALA A 143 75.45 -2.80 45.86
N LYS A 144 75.65 -1.84 44.97
CA LYS A 144 76.90 -1.49 44.33
C LYS A 144 77.94 -0.98 45.39
N GLN A 145 77.44 -0.31 46.42
CA GLN A 145 78.27 0.18 47.54
C GLN A 145 78.51 -0.89 48.65
N GLY A 146 78.01 -2.10 48.52
CA GLY A 146 78.12 -3.16 49.48
C GLY A 146 77.28 -3.00 50.75
N VAL A 147 76.28 -2.05 50.75
CA VAL A 147 75.45 -1.73 51.93
C VAL A 147 74.34 -2.79 52.12
N ILE A 148 73.91 -3.48 51.05
CA ILE A 148 72.91 -4.56 51.08
C ILE A 148 73.49 -5.83 50.41
N SER A 149 72.94 -7.01 50.77
CA SER A 149 73.38 -8.28 50.18
C SER A 149 72.88 -8.41 48.73
N LYS A 150 73.59 -9.21 47.89
CA LYS A 150 73.14 -9.54 46.52
C LYS A 150 71.82 -10.27 46.53
N GLU A 151 71.58 -11.15 47.49
CA GLU A 151 70.34 -11.88 47.72
C GLU A 151 69.16 -10.91 47.93
N THR A 152 69.30 -9.87 48.74
CA THR A 152 68.29 -8.84 48.98
C THR A 152 67.96 -8.09 47.69
N LEU A 153 68.95 -7.81 46.84
CA LEU A 153 68.71 -7.17 45.53
C LEU A 153 67.98 -8.10 44.59
N GLU A 154 68.35 -9.40 44.54
CA GLU A 154 67.63 -10.39 43.67
C GLU A 154 66.18 -10.56 44.10
N HIS A 155 65.85 -10.69 45.36
CA HIS A 155 64.46 -10.71 45.85
C HIS A 155 63.64 -9.48 45.44
N THR A 156 64.29 -8.31 45.48
CA THR A 156 63.63 -7.08 45.07
C THR A 156 63.36 -7.05 43.53
N LYS A 157 64.32 -7.61 42.76
CA LYS A 157 64.17 -7.77 41.33
C LYS A 157 63.06 -8.77 40.99
N ASP A 158 62.97 -9.88 41.71
CA ASP A 158 61.90 -10.87 41.53
C ASP A 158 60.56 -10.29 41.88
N THR A 159 60.48 -9.46 42.93
CA THR A 159 59.26 -8.70 43.28
C THR A 159 58.84 -7.74 42.16
N LEU A 160 59.81 -7.02 41.56
CA LEU A 160 59.51 -6.13 40.38
C LEU A 160 59.06 -6.93 39.20
N ILE A 161 59.66 -8.07 38.87
CA ILE A 161 59.23 -8.92 37.75
C ILE A 161 57.79 -9.45 37.98
N SER A 162 57.51 -9.91 39.20
CA SER A 162 56.19 -10.41 39.59
C SER A 162 55.12 -9.32 39.49
N SER A 163 55.39 -8.12 40.04
CA SER A 163 54.41 -7.00 39.94
C SER A 163 54.20 -6.53 38.53
N LYS A 164 55.23 -6.55 37.66
CA LYS A 164 55.09 -6.27 36.23
C LYS A 164 54.19 -7.31 35.50
N ALA A 165 54.35 -8.59 35.82
CA ALA A 165 53.54 -9.66 35.29
C ALA A 165 52.06 -9.51 35.72
N ALA A 166 51.84 -9.17 37.00
CA ALA A 166 50.48 -8.90 37.52
C ALA A 166 49.83 -7.71 36.83
N LEU A 167 50.55 -6.60 36.60
CA LEU A 167 50.05 -5.46 35.85
C LEU A 167 49.67 -5.86 34.41
N ASN A 168 50.51 -6.61 33.74
CA ASN A 168 50.23 -7.08 32.37
C ASN A 168 48.99 -7.98 32.34
N ALA A 169 48.82 -8.88 33.31
CA ALA A 169 47.64 -9.74 33.43
C ALA A 169 46.36 -8.90 33.60
N ALA A 170 46.37 -7.89 34.49
CA ALA A 170 45.27 -6.99 34.72
C ALA A 170 44.91 -6.18 33.44
N ILE A 171 45.93 -5.68 32.71
CA ILE A 171 45.74 -4.98 31.44
C ILE A 171 45.09 -5.89 30.41
N GLN A 172 45.48 -7.15 30.28
CA GLN A 172 44.88 -8.08 29.32
C GLN A 172 43.43 -8.41 29.71
N ALA A 173 43.12 -8.60 30.99
CA ALA A 173 41.74 -8.81 31.46
C ALA A 173 40.85 -7.60 31.16
N TYR A 174 41.34 -6.39 31.42
CA TYR A 174 40.62 -5.14 31.04
C TYR A 174 40.38 -5.04 29.54
N LYS A 175 41.42 -5.29 28.71
CA LYS A 175 41.29 -5.25 27.26
C LYS A 175 40.28 -6.28 26.74
N ALA A 176 40.29 -7.48 27.29
CA ALA A 176 39.32 -8.54 26.90
C ALA A 176 37.88 -8.12 27.19
N ASN A 177 37.59 -7.55 28.37
CA ASN A 177 36.25 -7.05 28.69
C ASN A 177 35.89 -5.84 27.83
N LYS A 178 36.84 -4.91 27.62
CA LYS A 178 36.61 -3.72 26.78
C LYS A 178 36.28 -4.08 25.34
N ALA A 179 36.84 -5.17 24.81
CA ALA A 179 36.48 -5.67 23.49
C ALA A 179 34.99 -6.10 23.37
N LEU A 180 34.37 -6.54 24.47
CA LEU A 180 32.93 -6.89 24.51
C LEU A 180 32.06 -5.64 24.56
N VAL A 181 32.49 -4.59 25.24
CA VAL A 181 31.73 -3.33 25.39
C VAL A 181 31.94 -2.38 24.22
N MET A 182 33.12 -2.38 23.58
CA MET A 182 33.54 -1.61 22.40
C MET A 182 33.23 -0.11 22.45
N ASN A 183 33.17 0.52 23.63
CA ASN A 183 32.73 1.91 23.85
C ASN A 183 31.35 2.25 23.26
N THR A 184 30.52 1.25 22.98
CA THR A 184 29.16 1.42 22.41
C THR A 184 28.19 1.69 23.56
N PRO A 185 27.32 2.68 23.49
CA PRO A 185 26.31 2.91 24.54
C PRO A 185 25.37 1.70 24.67
N LEU A 186 24.83 1.46 25.86
CA LEU A 186 24.03 0.29 26.22
C LEU A 186 22.85 0.05 25.22
N ASN A 187 22.15 1.10 24.85
CA ASN A 187 21.01 1.05 23.93
C ASN A 187 21.39 0.76 22.47
N ARG A 188 22.69 0.78 22.13
CA ARG A 188 23.21 0.45 20.79
C ARG A 188 24.00 -0.86 20.77
N GLN A 189 24.07 -1.54 21.88
CA GLN A 189 24.71 -2.87 21.90
C GLN A 189 23.90 -3.84 21.04
N PRO A 190 24.56 -4.64 20.17
CA PRO A 190 23.86 -5.51 19.22
C PRO A 190 22.81 -6.42 19.86
N GLN A 191 23.14 -7.03 20.99
CA GLN A 191 22.22 -7.91 21.72
C GLN A 191 20.98 -7.18 22.26
N VAL A 192 21.14 -5.91 22.70
CA VAL A 192 20.03 -5.09 23.18
C VAL A 192 19.15 -4.66 22.01
N VAL A 193 19.76 -4.28 20.88
CA VAL A 193 19.02 -3.92 19.65
C VAL A 193 18.22 -5.12 19.12
N GLU A 194 18.85 -6.30 19.03
CA GLU A 194 18.17 -7.53 18.61
C GLU A 194 16.96 -7.88 19.51
N ALA A 195 17.13 -7.78 20.84
CA ALA A 195 16.02 -8.03 21.77
C ALA A 195 14.94 -6.94 21.69
N ALA A 196 15.31 -5.68 21.39
CA ALA A 196 14.37 -4.59 21.14
C ALA A 196 13.57 -4.83 19.85
N ASP A 197 14.22 -5.25 18.77
CA ASP A 197 13.56 -5.57 17.50
C ASP A 197 12.63 -6.77 17.65
N ALA A 198 13.03 -7.82 18.36
CA ALA A 198 12.16 -8.96 18.69
C ALA A 198 10.92 -8.52 19.51
N THR A 199 11.07 -7.54 20.40
CA THR A 199 9.96 -6.96 21.17
C THR A 199 9.01 -6.18 20.25
N LYS A 200 9.56 -5.41 19.30
CA LYS A 200 8.78 -4.66 18.29
C LYS A 200 8.03 -5.61 17.36
N GLU A 201 8.65 -6.70 16.94
CA GLU A 201 8.02 -7.73 16.10
C GLU A 201 6.83 -8.39 16.82
N ALA A 202 6.99 -8.82 18.06
CA ALA A 202 5.91 -9.40 18.86
C ALA A 202 4.75 -8.41 19.08
N TRP A 203 5.06 -7.13 19.26
CA TRP A 203 4.05 -6.08 19.38
C TRP A 203 3.30 -5.87 18.05
N LEU A 204 4.00 -5.87 16.91
CA LEU A 204 3.38 -5.78 15.59
C LEU A 204 2.46 -6.98 15.33
N ALA A 205 2.88 -8.19 15.71
CA ALA A 205 2.05 -9.39 15.61
C ALA A 205 0.75 -9.23 16.42
N LEU A 206 0.82 -8.69 17.65
CA LEU A 206 -0.35 -8.37 18.47
C LEU A 206 -1.25 -7.31 17.80
N LYS A 207 -0.68 -6.28 17.19
CA LYS A 207 -1.49 -5.25 16.50
C LYS A 207 -2.19 -5.79 15.25
N ARG A 208 -1.58 -6.75 14.57
CA ARG A 208 -2.12 -7.40 13.38
C ARG A 208 -3.23 -8.40 13.66
N THR A 209 -3.51 -8.74 14.92
CA THR A 209 -4.69 -9.53 15.29
C THR A 209 -6.00 -8.75 15.11
N ASP A 210 -5.97 -7.41 15.13
CA ASP A 210 -7.09 -6.56 14.75
C ASP A 210 -6.94 -6.16 13.27
N ILE A 211 -7.70 -6.84 12.43
CA ILE A 211 -7.68 -6.65 10.97
C ILE A 211 -8.56 -5.47 10.62
N LYS A 212 -7.95 -4.43 10.01
CA LYS A 212 -8.61 -3.14 9.72
C LYS A 212 -8.89 -2.97 8.24
N SER A 213 -9.92 -2.16 7.95
CA SER A 213 -10.21 -1.76 6.58
C SER A 213 -9.14 -0.80 6.04
N PRO A 214 -8.52 -1.09 4.88
CA PRO A 214 -7.58 -0.19 4.22
C PRO A 214 -8.26 1.01 3.57
N VAL A 215 -9.55 0.91 3.25
CA VAL A 215 -10.33 1.90 2.51
C VAL A 215 -11.71 2.10 3.14
N THR A 216 -12.36 3.19 2.75
CA THR A 216 -13.76 3.45 3.10
C THR A 216 -14.66 2.93 1.99
N GLY A 217 -15.63 2.06 2.31
CA GLY A 217 -16.50 1.44 1.31
C GLY A 217 -17.52 0.49 1.92
N TYR A 218 -18.05 -0.38 1.07
CA TYR A 218 -19.01 -1.42 1.47
C TYR A 218 -18.34 -2.79 1.47
N ILE A 219 -18.68 -3.60 2.48
CA ILE A 219 -18.21 -4.98 2.54
C ILE A 219 -18.91 -5.83 1.49
N ALA A 220 -18.12 -6.60 0.73
CA ALA A 220 -18.55 -7.60 -0.20
C ALA A 220 -17.83 -8.93 0.03
N GLN A 221 -18.46 -10.05 -0.29
CA GLN A 221 -17.87 -11.38 -0.32
C GLN A 221 -17.15 -11.79 0.98
N ARG A 222 -17.80 -11.64 2.12
CA ARG A 222 -17.25 -12.14 3.38
C ARG A 222 -17.20 -13.69 3.38
N SER A 223 -16.00 -14.24 3.51
CA SER A 223 -15.74 -15.68 3.56
C SER A 223 -15.45 -16.19 4.98
N VAL A 224 -15.17 -15.29 5.93
CA VAL A 224 -14.75 -15.64 7.30
C VAL A 224 -15.93 -15.66 8.28
N GLN A 225 -15.90 -16.59 9.26
CA GLN A 225 -16.86 -16.70 10.34
C GLN A 225 -16.16 -16.74 11.70
N VAL A 226 -16.92 -16.47 12.78
CA VAL A 226 -16.42 -16.64 14.16
C VAL A 226 -16.16 -18.13 14.42
N GLY A 227 -14.98 -18.42 14.97
CA GLY A 227 -14.49 -19.77 15.19
C GLY A 227 -13.58 -20.30 14.09
N ASP A 228 -13.51 -19.66 12.94
CA ASP A 228 -12.56 -20.06 11.89
C ASP A 228 -11.12 -19.83 12.34
N THR A 229 -10.22 -20.69 11.87
CA THR A 229 -8.78 -20.49 12.01
C THR A 229 -8.23 -19.96 10.69
N VAL A 230 -7.53 -18.82 10.73
CA VAL A 230 -6.98 -18.15 9.56
C VAL A 230 -5.47 -18.20 9.54
N SER A 231 -4.90 -18.14 8.32
CA SER A 231 -3.47 -18.12 8.06
C SER A 231 -3.07 -16.85 7.32
N PRO A 232 -1.80 -16.39 7.42
CA PRO A 232 -1.31 -15.24 6.68
C PRO A 232 -1.56 -15.37 5.17
N GLY A 233 -2.10 -14.30 4.56
CA GLY A 233 -2.47 -14.27 3.14
C GLY A 233 -3.87 -14.81 2.82
N GLN A 234 -4.57 -15.44 3.76
CA GLN A 234 -5.94 -15.91 3.55
C GLN A 234 -6.89 -14.72 3.42
N SER A 235 -7.66 -14.68 2.33
CA SER A 235 -8.69 -13.66 2.11
C SER A 235 -9.88 -13.89 3.03
N LEU A 236 -10.32 -12.83 3.72
CA LEU A 236 -11.40 -12.87 4.69
C LEU A 236 -12.68 -12.22 4.16
N MET A 237 -12.54 -11.14 3.42
CA MET A 237 -13.61 -10.39 2.78
C MET A 237 -13.02 -9.40 1.76
N ALA A 238 -13.88 -8.73 1.00
CA ALA A 238 -13.49 -7.61 0.16
C ALA A 238 -14.22 -6.34 0.58
N VAL A 239 -13.57 -5.19 0.42
CA VAL A 239 -14.18 -3.87 0.60
C VAL A 239 -14.20 -3.15 -0.74
N VAL A 240 -15.36 -2.68 -1.16
CA VAL A 240 -15.56 -1.94 -2.40
C VAL A 240 -15.67 -0.44 -2.08
N PRO A 241 -14.72 0.39 -2.51
CA PRO A 241 -14.77 1.83 -2.33
C PRO A 241 -15.88 2.45 -3.18
N ALA A 242 -16.94 2.96 -2.56
CA ALA A 242 -18.12 3.50 -3.26
C ALA A 242 -17.82 4.74 -4.12
N ARG A 243 -16.71 5.43 -3.90
CA ARG A 243 -16.33 6.65 -4.61
C ARG A 243 -15.33 6.45 -5.75
N GLN A 244 -14.85 5.23 -5.93
CA GLN A 244 -13.81 4.88 -6.90
C GLN A 244 -14.34 3.85 -7.89
N MET A 245 -15.47 4.19 -8.49
CA MET A 245 -16.10 3.40 -9.53
C MET A 245 -15.95 4.12 -10.86
N TRP A 246 -15.83 3.35 -11.92
CA TRP A 246 -15.82 3.80 -13.30
C TRP A 246 -16.70 2.89 -14.14
N VAL A 247 -16.93 3.25 -15.37
CA VAL A 247 -17.69 2.42 -16.32
C VAL A 247 -16.73 1.92 -17.39
N ASN A 248 -16.73 0.62 -17.62
CA ASN A 248 -16.10 0.01 -18.79
C ASN A 248 -17.19 -0.13 -19.88
N ALA A 249 -17.11 0.74 -20.88
CA ALA A 249 -18.04 0.75 -22.02
C ALA A 249 -17.38 0.08 -23.22
N ASN A 250 -17.95 -1.02 -23.69
CA ASN A 250 -17.42 -1.83 -24.78
C ASN A 250 -17.94 -1.33 -26.13
N PHE A 251 -17.16 -0.52 -26.83
CA PHE A 251 -17.48 -0.02 -28.15
C PHE A 251 -16.99 -0.97 -29.24
N LYS A 252 -17.74 -1.03 -30.35
CA LYS A 252 -17.29 -1.78 -31.54
C LYS A 252 -16.05 -1.12 -32.15
N GLU A 253 -15.15 -1.92 -32.71
CA GLU A 253 -13.92 -1.44 -33.39
C GLU A 253 -14.23 -0.32 -34.40
N THR A 254 -15.36 -0.43 -35.14
CA THR A 254 -15.79 0.56 -36.12
C THR A 254 -16.27 1.89 -35.54
N GLN A 255 -16.56 1.96 -34.24
CA GLN A 255 -17.03 3.14 -33.53
C GLN A 255 -15.87 3.94 -32.88
N LEU A 256 -14.66 3.36 -32.80
CA LEU A 256 -13.54 3.97 -32.10
C LEU A 256 -12.79 5.02 -32.91
N THR A 257 -13.10 5.19 -34.19
CA THR A 257 -12.40 6.13 -35.08
C THR A 257 -12.41 7.56 -34.51
N ASP A 258 -13.51 7.97 -33.90
CA ASP A 258 -13.73 9.34 -33.42
C ASP A 258 -13.71 9.46 -31.88
N VAL A 259 -13.49 8.35 -31.18
CA VAL A 259 -13.37 8.34 -29.71
C VAL A 259 -11.99 8.80 -29.27
N ARG A 260 -11.94 9.80 -28.37
CA ARG A 260 -10.73 10.40 -27.81
C ARG A 260 -10.79 10.49 -26.29
N ILE A 261 -9.64 10.40 -25.65
CA ILE A 261 -9.51 10.62 -24.19
C ILE A 261 -9.91 12.07 -23.88
N GLY A 262 -10.72 12.26 -22.82
CA GLY A 262 -11.23 13.57 -22.39
C GLY A 262 -12.63 13.91 -22.88
N GLN A 263 -13.18 13.18 -23.87
CA GLN A 263 -14.56 13.41 -24.35
C GLN A 263 -15.59 13.19 -23.26
N SER A 264 -16.67 13.96 -23.31
CA SER A 264 -17.80 13.86 -22.39
C SER A 264 -18.64 12.63 -22.69
N VAL A 265 -19.10 11.96 -21.65
CA VAL A 265 -19.93 10.76 -21.77
C VAL A 265 -21.14 10.91 -20.89
N ASN A 266 -22.32 10.71 -21.46
CA ASN A 266 -23.59 10.57 -20.74
C ASN A 266 -23.86 9.10 -20.51
N ILE A 267 -24.11 8.72 -19.26
CA ILE A 267 -24.29 7.34 -18.87
C ILE A 267 -25.61 7.17 -18.14
N ILE A 268 -26.42 6.23 -18.59
CA ILE A 268 -27.73 5.91 -18.02
C ILE A 268 -27.64 4.51 -17.42
N SER A 269 -28.05 4.39 -16.16
CA SER A 269 -28.09 3.10 -15.46
C SER A 269 -29.45 2.44 -15.59
N ASP A 270 -29.50 1.17 -15.93
CA ASP A 270 -30.75 0.40 -15.96
C ASP A 270 -31.42 0.36 -14.58
N LEU A 271 -30.65 0.52 -13.48
CA LEU A 271 -31.18 0.55 -12.12
C LEU A 271 -32.04 1.80 -11.84
N TYR A 272 -31.61 2.97 -12.34
CA TYR A 272 -32.28 4.27 -12.10
C TYR A 272 -33.13 4.75 -13.26
N GLY A 273 -33.00 4.11 -14.43
CA GLY A 273 -33.71 4.50 -15.66
C GLY A 273 -33.24 5.83 -16.23
N GLU A 274 -33.95 6.33 -17.23
CA GLU A 274 -33.59 7.53 -18.02
C GLU A 274 -33.67 8.85 -17.23
N ASN A 275 -34.27 8.85 -16.05
CA ASN A 275 -34.40 10.04 -15.22
C ASN A 275 -33.09 10.45 -14.50
N VAL A 276 -32.11 9.54 -14.39
CA VAL A 276 -30.85 9.79 -13.76
C VAL A 276 -29.73 9.57 -14.78
N VAL A 277 -29.14 10.66 -15.20
CA VAL A 277 -27.99 10.67 -16.12
C VAL A 277 -26.74 10.93 -15.31
N PHE A 278 -25.76 10.03 -15.41
CA PHE A 278 -24.44 10.21 -14.85
C PHE A 278 -23.54 10.85 -15.91
N HIS A 279 -22.76 11.84 -15.50
CA HIS A 279 -21.80 12.51 -16.35
C HIS A 279 -20.40 11.95 -16.11
N GLY A 280 -19.73 11.60 -17.19
CA GLY A 280 -18.40 11.04 -17.16
C GLY A 280 -17.48 11.62 -18.22
N ARG A 281 -16.23 11.19 -18.19
CA ARG A 281 -15.24 11.49 -19.24
C ARG A 281 -14.47 10.22 -19.59
N VAL A 282 -14.11 10.10 -20.86
CA VAL A 282 -13.21 9.05 -21.32
C VAL A 282 -11.84 9.26 -20.68
N THR A 283 -11.38 8.31 -19.86
CA THR A 283 -10.07 8.33 -19.18
C THR A 283 -9.04 7.44 -19.84
N GLY A 284 -9.50 6.40 -20.54
CA GLY A 284 -8.59 5.47 -21.21
C GLY A 284 -9.30 4.61 -22.24
N ILE A 285 -8.54 4.15 -23.21
CA ILE A 285 -8.96 3.16 -24.21
C ILE A 285 -8.05 1.95 -24.02
N ASN A 286 -8.63 0.78 -23.76
CA ASN A 286 -7.85 -0.44 -23.54
C ASN A 286 -7.08 -0.83 -24.80
N MET A 287 -5.83 -1.32 -24.60
CA MET A 287 -4.92 -1.73 -25.68
C MET A 287 -5.28 -3.08 -26.32
N GLY A 288 -6.37 -3.70 -25.89
CA GLY A 288 -6.82 -4.98 -26.44
C GLY A 288 -8.32 -5.19 -26.33
N THR A 289 -8.84 -6.05 -27.18
CA THR A 289 -10.25 -6.47 -27.14
C THR A 289 -10.48 -7.40 -25.95
N GLY A 290 -11.73 -7.48 -25.46
CA GLY A 290 -12.09 -8.39 -24.38
C GLY A 290 -11.71 -9.86 -24.65
N ASN A 291 -11.75 -10.28 -25.92
CA ASN A 291 -11.32 -11.63 -26.33
C ASN A 291 -9.80 -11.85 -26.26
N ALA A 292 -9.00 -10.82 -26.47
CA ALA A 292 -7.53 -10.95 -26.48
C ALA A 292 -6.95 -11.29 -25.11
N PHE A 293 -7.64 -10.85 -24.04
CA PHE A 293 -7.23 -11.09 -22.64
C PHE A 293 -8.08 -12.15 -21.93
N SER A 294 -8.95 -12.85 -22.67
CA SER A 294 -9.74 -13.95 -22.14
C SER A 294 -8.86 -15.17 -21.84
N LEU A 295 -9.12 -15.86 -20.74
CA LEU A 295 -8.45 -17.12 -20.36
C LEU A 295 -8.63 -18.23 -21.40
N LEU A 296 -9.71 -18.19 -22.20
CA LEU A 296 -10.02 -19.09 -23.30
C LEU A 296 -10.43 -18.26 -24.53
N PRO A 297 -9.46 -17.75 -25.31
CA PRO A 297 -9.78 -17.02 -26.53
C PRO A 297 -10.56 -17.93 -27.49
N ALA A 298 -11.65 -17.43 -28.06
CA ALA A 298 -12.40 -18.17 -29.07
C ALA A 298 -11.52 -18.35 -30.33
N GLN A 299 -11.11 -19.60 -30.57
CA GLN A 299 -10.34 -19.95 -31.77
C GLN A 299 -11.29 -20.48 -32.84
N ASN A 300 -11.44 -19.75 -33.95
CA ASN A 300 -12.10 -20.22 -35.17
C ASN A 300 -11.15 -21.08 -36.00
N ALA A 301 -10.59 -22.15 -35.40
CA ALA A 301 -9.55 -22.96 -36.03
C ALA A 301 -10.08 -24.00 -37.03
N THR A 302 -11.38 -24.30 -37.04
CA THR A 302 -11.99 -25.31 -37.92
C THR A 302 -13.32 -24.83 -38.43
N GLY A 303 -13.40 -24.48 -39.73
CA GLY A 303 -14.66 -24.08 -40.37
C GLY A 303 -14.55 -22.83 -41.23
N ASN A 304 -15.68 -22.38 -41.77
CA ASN A 304 -15.76 -21.13 -42.53
C ASN A 304 -15.35 -19.93 -41.68
N TRP A 305 -14.34 -19.19 -42.12
CA TRP A 305 -13.93 -17.96 -41.48
C TRP A 305 -15.03 -16.91 -41.55
N ILE A 306 -15.49 -16.42 -40.40
CA ILE A 306 -16.47 -15.33 -40.30
C ILE A 306 -15.79 -14.19 -39.57
N LYS A 307 -15.76 -12.99 -40.17
CA LYS A 307 -15.26 -11.79 -39.50
C LYS A 307 -16.23 -11.41 -38.38
N ILE A 308 -15.80 -11.52 -37.13
CA ILE A 308 -16.52 -11.08 -35.95
C ILE A 308 -16.01 -9.70 -35.57
N VAL A 309 -16.90 -8.70 -35.51
CA VAL A 309 -16.55 -7.36 -35.03
C VAL A 309 -16.17 -7.47 -33.55
N GLN A 310 -14.97 -7.05 -33.22
CA GLN A 310 -14.49 -7.03 -31.85
C GLN A 310 -14.95 -5.80 -31.11
N ARG A 311 -15.04 -5.89 -29.78
CA ARG A 311 -15.32 -4.75 -28.90
C ARG A 311 -14.08 -4.41 -28.09
N VAL A 312 -13.80 -3.13 -27.94
CA VAL A 312 -12.69 -2.60 -27.14
C VAL A 312 -13.28 -1.86 -25.93
N PRO A 313 -12.86 -2.20 -24.71
CA PRO A 313 -13.30 -1.49 -23.52
C PRO A 313 -12.72 -0.07 -23.49
N VAL A 314 -13.58 0.90 -23.28
CA VAL A 314 -13.28 2.30 -23.02
C VAL A 314 -13.60 2.59 -21.57
N GLU A 315 -12.61 3.08 -20.83
CA GLU A 315 -12.78 3.46 -19.43
C GLU A 315 -13.34 4.86 -19.32
N VAL A 316 -14.45 5.00 -18.60
CA VAL A 316 -15.12 6.27 -18.35
C VAL A 316 -15.19 6.54 -16.86
N SER A 317 -14.60 7.67 -16.43
CA SER A 317 -14.71 8.14 -15.05
C SER A 317 -16.12 8.70 -14.81
N LEU A 318 -16.61 8.56 -13.58
CA LEU A 318 -17.88 9.11 -13.12
C LEU A 318 -17.65 10.28 -12.15
N ASP A 319 -18.60 11.22 -12.08
CA ASP A 319 -18.56 12.31 -11.10
C ASP A 319 -18.79 11.71 -9.68
N PRO A 320 -17.83 11.88 -8.73
CA PRO A 320 -17.97 11.39 -7.37
C PRO A 320 -19.17 11.93 -6.61
N LYS A 321 -19.71 13.10 -7.00
CA LYS A 321 -20.91 13.68 -6.36
C LYS A 321 -22.17 12.90 -6.77
N GLU A 322 -22.30 12.59 -8.03
CA GLU A 322 -23.43 11.80 -8.55
C GLU A 322 -23.43 10.38 -7.99
N LEU A 323 -22.23 9.78 -7.79
CA LEU A 323 -22.09 8.49 -7.12
C LEU A 323 -22.52 8.51 -5.65
N MET A 324 -22.46 9.67 -4.96
CA MET A 324 -22.95 9.79 -3.59
C MET A 324 -24.47 9.95 -3.53
N GLU A 325 -25.08 10.63 -4.50
CA GLU A 325 -26.52 10.83 -4.57
C GLU A 325 -27.24 9.57 -5.08
N HIS A 326 -26.62 8.88 -6.04
CA HIS A 326 -27.13 7.67 -6.67
C HIS A 326 -26.09 6.55 -6.63
N PRO A 327 -25.95 5.81 -5.48
CA PRO A 327 -24.91 4.80 -5.31
C PRO A 327 -25.03 3.66 -6.32
N LEU A 328 -23.98 3.43 -7.08
CA LEU A 328 -23.88 2.32 -8.02
C LEU A 328 -23.27 1.07 -7.35
N ARG A 329 -23.37 -0.05 -8.01
CA ARG A 329 -22.77 -1.32 -7.61
C ARG A 329 -21.98 -1.91 -8.76
N ILE A 330 -20.86 -2.56 -8.46
CA ILE A 330 -20.05 -3.24 -9.47
C ILE A 330 -20.90 -4.27 -10.21
N GLY A 331 -20.79 -4.30 -11.54
CA GLY A 331 -21.51 -5.24 -12.40
C GLY A 331 -22.89 -4.76 -12.87
N LEU A 332 -23.35 -3.56 -12.47
CA LEU A 332 -24.59 -3.00 -13.03
C LEU A 332 -24.41 -2.66 -14.50
N SER A 333 -25.44 -2.96 -15.31
CA SER A 333 -25.50 -2.61 -16.73
C SER A 333 -25.80 -1.14 -16.92
N MET A 334 -25.20 -0.56 -17.94
CA MET A 334 -25.26 0.85 -18.27
C MET A 334 -25.36 1.03 -19.78
N THR A 335 -25.99 2.13 -20.21
CA THR A 335 -25.87 2.65 -21.57
C THR A 335 -24.95 3.87 -21.54
N ALA A 336 -23.88 3.83 -22.32
CA ALA A 336 -22.90 4.92 -22.41
C ALA A 336 -22.98 5.58 -23.78
N THR A 337 -23.12 6.92 -23.82
CA THR A 337 -23.14 7.72 -25.02
C THR A 337 -22.05 8.78 -24.97
N ILE A 338 -21.10 8.69 -25.90
CA ILE A 338 -19.97 9.62 -26.03
C ILE A 338 -20.39 10.74 -27.01
N ASP A 339 -20.13 11.98 -26.64
CA ASP A 339 -20.22 13.14 -27.51
C ASP A 339 -18.87 13.37 -28.20
N THR A 340 -18.86 13.19 -29.54
CA THR A 340 -17.64 13.32 -30.35
C THR A 340 -17.48 14.71 -30.98
N LYS A 341 -18.40 15.65 -30.73
CA LYS A 341 -18.38 17.02 -31.28
C LYS A 341 -17.22 17.90 -30.79
N ASN A 342 -16.60 17.58 -29.68
CA ASN A 342 -15.53 18.40 -29.11
C ASN A 342 -14.23 18.24 -29.90
N GLU A 343 -14.00 19.05 -30.91
CA GLU A 343 -12.79 19.14 -31.73
C GLU A 343 -11.60 19.74 -30.95
N ASP A 344 -11.82 20.41 -29.80
CA ASP A 344 -10.79 21.07 -29.00
C ASP A 344 -9.89 20.12 -28.18
N ILE A 345 -10.12 18.82 -28.23
CA ILE A 345 -9.25 17.83 -27.62
C ILE A 345 -8.11 17.55 -28.59
N ALA A 346 -6.94 18.06 -28.22
CA ALA A 346 -5.68 18.03 -28.98
C ALA A 346 -5.54 16.78 -29.88
N GLU A 347 -5.22 17.02 -31.16
CA GLU A 347 -4.78 15.99 -32.08
C GLU A 347 -3.63 15.23 -31.46
N MET A 348 -3.84 14.01 -31.25
CA MET A 348 -3.05 12.90 -30.77
C MET A 348 -3.51 12.38 -29.42
N PRO A 349 -3.97 11.18 -29.40
CA PRO A 349 -3.91 10.42 -28.20
C PRO A 349 -2.44 10.13 -27.96
N GLU A 350 -1.81 10.78 -27.01
CA GLU A 350 -0.86 10.04 -26.23
C GLU A 350 -1.69 8.91 -25.62
N LEU A 351 -1.50 7.72 -26.14
CA LEU A 351 -2.03 6.46 -25.65
C LEU A 351 -1.51 6.14 -24.23
N ALA A 352 -0.83 7.08 -23.63
CA ALA A 352 -0.37 7.03 -22.27
C ALA A 352 -1.07 8.15 -21.51
N SER A 353 -1.92 7.77 -20.55
CA SER A 353 -2.20 8.64 -19.42
C SER A 353 -0.88 9.27 -19.00
N THR A 354 -0.83 10.59 -18.93
CA THR A 354 0.27 11.34 -18.31
C THR A 354 0.66 10.59 -17.04
N VAL A 355 1.91 10.12 -16.99
CA VAL A 355 2.44 9.41 -15.82
C VAL A 355 2.31 10.38 -14.65
N THR A 356 1.24 10.24 -13.91
CA THR A 356 1.02 11.03 -12.71
C THR A 356 2.05 10.52 -11.72
N SER A 357 2.95 11.37 -11.28
CA SER A 357 3.99 11.05 -10.28
C SER A 357 3.43 10.65 -8.91
N MET A 358 2.12 10.72 -8.73
CA MET A 358 1.42 10.32 -7.51
C MET A 358 0.88 8.89 -7.66
N PRO A 359 1.00 8.06 -6.61
CA PRO A 359 0.40 6.74 -6.63
C PRO A 359 -1.13 6.86 -6.78
N ALA A 360 -1.71 6.08 -7.69
CA ALA A 360 -3.15 6.08 -7.96
C ALA A 360 -3.99 5.73 -6.71
N TYR A 361 -3.47 4.83 -5.86
CA TYR A 361 -4.14 4.39 -4.65
C TYR A 361 -3.16 4.28 -3.48
N THR A 362 -3.52 4.83 -2.32
CA THR A 362 -2.74 4.74 -1.08
C THR A 362 -3.65 4.49 0.12
N SER A 363 -3.18 3.70 1.08
CA SER A 363 -3.88 3.53 2.35
C SER A 363 -2.93 3.81 3.52
N LYS A 364 -3.28 4.77 4.36
CA LYS A 364 -2.57 5.05 5.62
C LYS A 364 -3.02 4.14 6.76
N ALA A 365 -4.15 3.46 6.63
CA ALA A 365 -4.71 2.62 7.71
C ALA A 365 -3.89 1.35 7.99
N LEU A 366 -3.12 0.89 7.01
CA LEU A 366 -2.23 -0.27 7.13
C LEU A 366 -0.86 0.09 7.73
N VAL A 367 -0.53 1.38 7.82
CA VAL A 367 0.72 1.84 8.45
C VAL A 367 0.52 1.87 9.97
N ILE A 368 1.18 0.96 10.65
CA ILE A 368 1.12 0.88 12.12
C ILE A 368 2.13 1.86 12.71
N ASP A 369 1.66 2.83 13.52
CA ASP A 369 2.53 3.73 14.27
C ASP A 369 3.29 2.95 15.35
N THR A 370 4.61 2.89 15.23
CA THR A 370 5.51 2.17 16.16
C THR A 370 5.98 3.02 17.33
N SER A 371 5.67 4.32 17.35
CA SER A 371 6.11 5.22 18.43
C SER A 371 5.74 4.76 19.84
N PRO A 372 4.57 4.13 20.09
CA PRO A 372 4.22 3.65 21.43
C PRO A 372 5.16 2.56 21.93
N ILE A 373 5.48 1.57 21.07
CA ILE A 373 6.37 0.48 21.48
C ILE A 373 7.83 0.94 21.59
N GLU A 374 8.27 1.89 20.77
CA GLU A 374 9.61 2.48 20.86
C GLU A 374 9.82 3.22 22.19
N LYS A 375 8.80 3.94 22.65
CA LYS A 375 8.81 4.55 23.99
C LYS A 375 8.88 3.50 25.10
N GLU A 376 8.11 2.44 24.99
CA GLU A 376 8.08 1.36 25.97
C GLU A 376 9.44 0.62 26.02
N ILE A 377 10.02 0.31 24.85
CA ILE A 377 11.37 -0.27 24.73
C ILE A 377 12.42 0.65 25.41
N SER A 378 12.37 1.93 25.11
CA SER A 378 13.27 2.92 25.72
C SER A 378 13.14 2.95 27.25
N ASN A 379 11.91 2.88 27.77
CA ASN A 379 11.66 2.80 29.20
C ASN A 379 12.19 1.51 29.82
N ILE A 380 12.05 0.36 29.17
CA ILE A 380 12.60 -0.91 29.63
C ILE A 380 14.12 -0.83 29.68
N ILE A 381 14.77 -0.28 28.66
CA ILE A 381 16.22 -0.12 28.59
C ILE A 381 16.72 0.82 29.70
N SER A 382 16.09 1.99 29.86
CA SER A 382 16.51 2.97 30.87
C SER A 382 16.33 2.44 32.28
N HIS A 383 15.19 1.81 32.60
CA HIS A 383 14.91 1.28 33.93
C HIS A 383 15.86 0.14 34.35
N ASN A 384 16.19 -0.75 33.41
CA ASN A 384 17.07 -1.89 33.69
C ASN A 384 18.57 -1.59 33.49
N GLY A 385 18.91 -0.45 32.89
CA GLY A 385 20.29 0.01 32.68
C GLY A 385 20.83 0.95 33.77
N GLN A 386 19.99 1.39 34.73
CA GLN A 386 20.32 2.36 35.78
C GLN A 386 20.80 1.71 37.10
N LEU A 387 21.13 0.41 37.10
CA LEU A 387 21.64 -0.30 38.30
C LEU A 387 23.12 0.00 38.55
#